data_fa154ef79cb0e4d80fc5644ca9aa38a9
#
_entry.id   fa154ef79cb0e4d80fc5644ca9aa38a9
#
_cell.length_a   1.000
_cell.length_b   1.000
_cell.length_c   1.000
_cell.angle_alpha   90.00
_cell.angle_beta   90.00
_cell.angle_gamma   90.00
#
_symmetry.space_group_name_H-M   'P 1'
#
loop_
_entity.id
_entity.type
_entity.pdbx_description
1 polymer ?
#
loop_
_entity_poly.entity_id
_entity_poly.type
_entity_poly.pdbx_seq_one_letter_code
_entity_poly.pdbx_strand_id
1 'polypeptide(L)'
;NVQYLKKVQPKDLDASEIEVRLGATWVDTEYITQFMGETFHTPGYYLGSKIDVRYAAVNGQWNITGKNMDNRGNALVQSTYGTQRANAYRLLEDALNLRDTKIYDTIEDADGEHRVLNKKETMLAQQKQEMIKEAFKEWIFRDIDRREALCKKYNELFNSSRPREYDGSH
;
A
#
# COMPACT_ATOMS: atom_id res chain seq x y z
N ASN A 1 -14.06 34.27 26.36
CA ASN A 1 -13.78 32.90 26.80
C ASN A 1 -14.39 31.85 25.89
N VAL A 2 -15.58 32.15 25.39
CA VAL A 2 -16.19 31.24 24.40
C VAL A 2 -15.36 31.14 23.13
N GLN A 3 -14.82 32.26 22.68
CA GLN A 3 -13.92 32.27 21.53
C GLN A 3 -12.64 31.52 21.83
N TYR A 4 -12.16 31.57 23.02
CA TYR A 4 -10.98 30.86 23.45
C TYR A 4 -11.19 29.36 23.39
N LEU A 5 -12.33 28.88 23.83
CA LEU A 5 -12.69 27.46 23.74
C LEU A 5 -12.77 26.96 22.29
N LYS A 6 -13.28 27.79 21.39
CA LYS A 6 -13.36 27.44 20.00
C LYS A 6 -11.98 27.23 19.36
N LYS A 7 -10.98 27.96 19.81
CA LYS A 7 -9.61 27.83 19.32
C LYS A 7 -8.95 26.53 19.74
N VAL A 8 -9.45 25.90 20.80
CA VAL A 8 -8.90 24.66 21.31
C VAL A 8 -9.30 23.47 20.44
N GLN A 9 -10.42 23.54 19.75
CA GLN A 9 -10.87 22.44 18.91
C GLN A 9 -10.02 22.38 17.64
N PRO A 10 -9.45 21.21 17.34
CA PRO A 10 -8.66 21.08 16.12
C PRO A 10 -9.55 21.15 14.90
N LYS A 11 -9.04 21.77 13.86
CA LYS A 11 -9.66 21.78 12.55
C LYS A 11 -9.47 20.42 11.88
N ASP A 12 -10.42 20.03 11.07
CA ASP A 12 -10.24 18.87 10.20
C ASP A 12 -9.10 19.15 9.23
N LEU A 13 -8.29 18.14 9.01
CA LEU A 13 -7.21 18.21 8.04
C LEU A 13 -7.76 17.95 6.63
N ASP A 14 -7.22 18.64 5.65
CA ASP A 14 -7.57 18.41 4.26
C ASP A 14 -6.58 17.44 3.59
N ALA A 15 -6.83 17.11 2.34
CA ALA A 15 -6.02 16.12 1.62
C ALA A 15 -4.54 16.50 1.52
N SER A 16 -4.23 17.79 1.48
CA SER A 16 -2.83 18.25 1.39
C SER A 16 -2.06 18.03 2.69
N GLU A 17 -2.77 17.89 3.79
CA GLU A 17 -2.18 17.71 5.13
C GLU A 17 -2.13 16.25 5.56
N ILE A 18 -2.78 15.36 4.82
CA ILE A 18 -2.88 13.94 5.17
C ILE A 18 -2.01 13.14 4.22
N GLU A 19 -1.15 12.29 4.78
CA GLU A 19 -0.35 11.35 3.99
C GLU A 19 -0.97 9.97 4.06
N VAL A 20 -1.24 9.39 2.88
CA VAL A 20 -1.76 8.03 2.77
C VAL A 20 -0.67 7.16 2.18
N ARG A 21 -0.18 6.21 2.96
CA ARG A 21 0.91 5.33 2.54
C ARG A 21 0.41 3.90 2.34
N LEU A 22 1.10 3.19 1.45
CA LEU A 22 0.93 1.74 1.38
C LEU A 22 1.31 1.13 2.72
N GLY A 23 0.45 0.25 3.23
CA GLY A 23 0.67 -0.42 4.51
C GLY A 23 0.02 0.27 5.69
N ALA A 24 -0.55 1.46 5.52
CA ALA A 24 -1.31 2.10 6.58
C ALA A 24 -2.56 1.28 6.89
N THR A 25 -2.72 0.87 8.14
CA THR A 25 -3.78 -0.06 8.52
C THR A 25 -5.18 0.56 8.51
N TRP A 26 -5.27 1.87 8.49
CA TRP A 26 -6.56 2.57 8.40
C TRP A 26 -7.08 2.64 6.96
N VAL A 27 -6.27 2.26 5.97
CA VAL A 27 -6.65 2.21 4.57
C VAL A 27 -7.19 0.82 4.26
N ASP A 28 -8.45 0.75 3.85
CA ASP A 28 -9.12 -0.53 3.61
C ASP A 28 -8.50 -1.29 2.43
N THR A 29 -8.55 -2.61 2.49
CA THR A 29 -8.04 -3.47 1.40
C THR A 29 -8.71 -3.18 0.06
N GLU A 30 -9.93 -2.68 0.09
CA GLU A 30 -10.69 -2.31 -1.10
C GLU A 30 -9.97 -1.26 -1.94
N TYR A 31 -9.30 -0.30 -1.29
CA TYR A 31 -8.54 0.73 -2.02
C TYR A 31 -7.33 0.11 -2.74
N ILE A 32 -6.70 -0.87 -2.12
CA ILE A 32 -5.59 -1.58 -2.77
C ILE A 32 -6.09 -2.38 -3.98
N THR A 33 -7.24 -3.01 -3.83
CA THR A 33 -7.88 -3.74 -4.93
C THR A 33 -8.18 -2.81 -6.11
N GLN A 34 -8.75 -1.64 -5.83
CA GLN A 34 -9.02 -0.63 -6.86
C GLN A 34 -7.73 -0.14 -7.51
N PHE A 35 -6.70 0.08 -6.72
CA PHE A 35 -5.40 0.50 -7.24
C PHE A 35 -4.83 -0.51 -8.23
N MET A 36 -4.88 -1.80 -7.89
CA MET A 36 -4.44 -2.84 -8.79
C MET A 36 -5.22 -2.84 -10.11
N GLY A 37 -6.53 -2.67 -10.02
CA GLY A 37 -7.39 -2.64 -11.21
C GLY A 37 -7.09 -1.46 -12.12
N GLU A 38 -6.87 -0.28 -11.55
CA GLU A 38 -6.69 0.93 -12.33
C GLU A 38 -5.25 1.16 -12.76
N THR A 39 -4.28 0.82 -11.94
CA THR A 39 -2.87 1.08 -12.22
C THR A 39 -2.19 -0.10 -12.92
N PHE A 40 -2.45 -1.32 -12.48
CA PHE A 40 -1.86 -2.52 -13.07
C PHE A 40 -2.73 -3.11 -14.18
N HIS A 41 -3.93 -2.57 -14.38
CA HIS A 41 -4.92 -3.10 -15.30
C HIS A 41 -5.23 -4.57 -15.01
N THR A 42 -5.29 -4.93 -13.73
CA THR A 42 -5.68 -6.28 -13.34
C THR A 42 -7.10 -6.55 -13.83
N PRO A 43 -7.33 -7.68 -14.53
CA PRO A 43 -8.67 -7.97 -15.02
C PRO A 43 -9.69 -8.03 -13.88
N GLY A 44 -10.85 -7.40 -14.10
CA GLY A 44 -11.89 -7.32 -13.08
C GLY A 44 -12.37 -8.68 -12.61
N TYR A 45 -12.36 -9.68 -13.51
CA TYR A 45 -12.78 -11.03 -13.14
C TYR A 45 -11.78 -11.77 -12.24
N TYR A 46 -10.57 -11.24 -12.07
CA TYR A 46 -9.61 -11.74 -11.08
C TYR A 46 -9.74 -11.05 -9.74
N LEU A 47 -10.12 -9.77 -9.74
CA LEU A 47 -10.16 -8.97 -8.50
C LEU A 47 -11.21 -9.51 -7.52
N GLY A 48 -10.77 -9.72 -6.28
CA GLY A 48 -11.66 -10.24 -5.23
C GLY A 48 -11.94 -11.73 -5.34
N SER A 49 -11.41 -12.41 -6.36
CA SER A 49 -11.55 -13.84 -6.52
C SER A 49 -10.19 -14.53 -6.53
N LYS A 50 -9.53 -14.55 -7.68
CA LYS A 50 -8.22 -15.21 -7.82
C LYS A 50 -7.07 -14.32 -7.38
N ILE A 51 -7.20 -13.00 -7.53
CA ILE A 51 -6.24 -12.03 -7.03
C ILE A 51 -6.95 -11.21 -5.98
N ASP A 52 -6.57 -11.37 -4.73
CA ASP A 52 -7.27 -10.78 -3.60
C ASP A 52 -6.28 -10.21 -2.59
N VAL A 53 -6.65 -9.08 -1.99
CA VAL A 53 -5.84 -8.41 -0.98
C VAL A 53 -6.48 -8.65 0.38
N ARG A 54 -5.71 -9.17 1.32
CA ARG A 54 -6.18 -9.43 2.68
C ARG A 54 -5.23 -8.84 3.69
N TYR A 55 -5.79 -8.37 4.79
CA TYR A 55 -5.03 -7.90 5.93
C TYR A 55 -5.38 -8.73 7.16
N ALA A 56 -4.37 -9.34 7.77
CA ALA A 56 -4.54 -10.14 8.98
C ALA A 56 -4.19 -9.28 10.19
N ALA A 57 -5.19 -8.84 10.91
CA ALA A 57 -4.99 -7.98 12.09
C ALA A 57 -4.20 -8.68 13.20
N VAL A 58 -4.29 -10.00 13.26
CA VAL A 58 -3.65 -10.81 14.29
C VAL A 58 -2.11 -10.70 14.25
N ASN A 59 -1.53 -10.57 13.07
CA ASN A 59 -0.07 -10.45 12.92
C ASN A 59 0.35 -9.20 12.16
N GLY A 60 -0.61 -8.36 11.77
CA GLY A 60 -0.32 -7.11 11.07
C GLY A 60 0.20 -7.29 9.65
N GLN A 61 -0.12 -8.40 9.00
CA GLN A 61 0.41 -8.69 7.68
C GLN A 61 -0.63 -8.56 6.58
N TRP A 62 -0.18 -8.00 5.47
CA TRP A 62 -0.93 -7.92 4.22
C TRP A 62 -0.55 -9.09 3.34
N ASN A 63 -1.51 -9.64 2.63
CA ASN A 63 -1.29 -10.76 1.73
C ASN A 63 -2.06 -10.55 0.44
N ILE A 64 -1.38 -10.68 -0.69
CA ILE A 64 -2.00 -10.68 -2.01
C ILE A 64 -1.97 -12.11 -2.51
N THR A 65 -3.15 -12.71 -2.68
CA THR A 65 -3.24 -14.07 -3.22
C THR A 65 -3.21 -14.02 -4.74
N GLY A 66 -2.79 -15.11 -5.36
CA GLY A 66 -2.80 -15.23 -6.81
C GLY A 66 -1.83 -14.33 -7.54
N LYS A 67 -0.68 -14.04 -6.94
CA LYS A 67 0.31 -13.12 -7.51
C LYS A 67 0.80 -13.51 -8.90
N ASN A 68 0.72 -14.80 -9.27
CA ASN A 68 1.19 -15.27 -10.57
C ASN A 68 0.07 -15.48 -11.60
N MET A 69 -1.16 -15.15 -11.23
CA MET A 69 -2.31 -15.39 -12.11
C MET A 69 -2.35 -14.46 -13.32
N ASP A 70 -1.73 -13.30 -13.25
CA ASP A 70 -1.80 -12.25 -14.27
C ASP A 70 -0.42 -12.03 -14.95
N ASN A 71 0.43 -13.04 -14.99
CA ASN A 71 1.76 -12.88 -15.56
C ASN A 71 1.76 -12.84 -17.08
N ARG A 72 0.80 -13.45 -17.75
CA ARG A 72 0.77 -13.50 -19.20
C ARG A 72 0.05 -12.31 -19.77
N GLY A 73 0.73 -11.60 -20.67
CA GLY A 73 0.09 -10.53 -21.43
C GLY A 73 -0.15 -9.23 -20.69
N ASN A 74 0.31 -9.11 -19.47
CA ASN A 74 0.19 -7.85 -18.74
C ASN A 74 1.56 -7.22 -18.52
N ALA A 75 1.95 -6.35 -19.46
CA ALA A 75 3.24 -5.68 -19.43
C ALA A 75 3.39 -4.74 -18.23
N LEU A 76 2.28 -4.18 -17.72
CA LEU A 76 2.32 -3.33 -16.54
C LEU A 76 2.80 -4.10 -15.32
N VAL A 77 2.34 -5.34 -15.17
CA VAL A 77 2.69 -6.19 -14.05
C VAL A 77 4.11 -6.75 -14.18
N GLN A 78 4.49 -7.10 -15.39
CA GLN A 78 5.76 -7.80 -15.64
C GLN A 78 6.95 -6.87 -15.86
N SER A 79 6.72 -5.68 -16.42
CA SER A 79 7.79 -4.81 -16.86
C SER A 79 7.71 -3.40 -16.29
N THR A 80 6.58 -2.72 -16.45
CA THR A 80 6.44 -1.33 -16.03
C THR A 80 6.58 -1.19 -14.53
N TYR A 81 5.86 -2.01 -13.78
CA TYR A 81 5.86 -2.02 -12.32
C TYR A 81 6.46 -3.30 -11.75
N GLY A 82 7.20 -4.03 -12.54
CA GLY A 82 7.79 -5.29 -12.12
C GLY A 82 9.07 -5.61 -12.84
N THR A 83 9.69 -6.71 -12.43
CA THR A 83 10.88 -7.27 -13.06
C THR A 83 10.62 -8.73 -13.40
N GLN A 84 11.53 -9.36 -14.12
CA GLN A 84 11.43 -10.79 -14.41
C GLN A 84 11.46 -11.64 -13.14
N ARG A 85 12.12 -11.16 -12.11
CA ARG A 85 12.29 -11.89 -10.85
C ARG A 85 11.22 -11.56 -9.82
N ALA A 86 10.55 -10.41 -9.96
CA ALA A 86 9.50 -9.99 -9.03
C ALA A 86 8.48 -9.14 -9.81
N ASN A 87 7.26 -9.62 -9.91
CA ASN A 87 6.22 -8.88 -10.59
C ASN A 87 5.61 -7.80 -9.68
N ALA A 88 4.72 -6.99 -10.25
CA ALA A 88 4.12 -5.86 -9.53
C ALA A 88 3.38 -6.30 -8.25
N TYR A 89 2.71 -7.44 -8.28
CA TYR A 89 1.95 -7.91 -7.11
C TYR A 89 2.86 -8.27 -5.94
N ARG A 90 4.00 -8.89 -6.22
CA ARG A 90 4.99 -9.20 -5.20
C ARG A 90 5.59 -7.93 -4.61
N LEU A 91 5.92 -6.96 -5.46
CA LEU A 91 6.48 -5.69 -5.02
C LEU A 91 5.48 -4.89 -4.19
N LEU A 92 4.21 -4.92 -4.60
CA LEU A 92 3.13 -4.26 -3.86
C LEU A 92 2.93 -4.92 -2.48
N GLU A 93 2.91 -6.23 -2.44
CA GLU A 93 2.75 -6.96 -1.17
C GLU A 93 3.89 -6.63 -0.20
N ASP A 94 5.13 -6.61 -0.68
CA ASP A 94 6.26 -6.24 0.16
C ASP A 94 6.15 -4.79 0.64
N ALA A 95 5.71 -3.87 -0.22
CA ALA A 95 5.52 -2.48 0.17
C ALA A 95 4.43 -2.34 1.23
N LEU A 96 3.33 -3.08 1.10
CA LEU A 96 2.26 -3.09 2.10
C LEU A 96 2.77 -3.58 3.45
N ASN A 97 3.70 -4.51 3.46
CA ASN A 97 4.31 -5.05 4.67
C ASN A 97 5.54 -4.26 5.12
N LEU A 98 5.78 -3.11 4.51
CA LEU A 98 6.89 -2.20 4.84
C LEU A 98 8.26 -2.88 4.70
N ARG A 99 8.39 -3.73 3.68
CA ARG A 99 9.63 -4.42 3.37
C ARG A 99 10.15 -3.99 2.01
N ASP A 100 11.47 -3.85 1.91
CA ASP A 100 12.14 -3.67 0.64
C ASP A 100 12.36 -5.04 0.02
N THR A 101 11.96 -5.22 -1.23
CA THR A 101 12.09 -6.49 -1.92
C THR A 101 13.55 -6.85 -2.13
N LYS A 102 13.91 -8.08 -1.78
CA LYS A 102 15.25 -8.62 -2.00
C LYS A 102 15.17 -9.84 -2.88
N ILE A 103 16.10 -9.93 -3.84
CA ILE A 103 16.15 -11.02 -4.80
C ILE A 103 17.40 -11.86 -4.52
N TYR A 104 17.21 -13.15 -4.38
CA TYR A 104 18.28 -14.10 -4.08
C TYR A 104 18.41 -15.11 -5.21
N ASP A 105 19.67 -15.48 -5.49
CA ASP A 105 19.98 -16.60 -6.35
C ASP A 105 20.32 -17.80 -5.46
N THR A 106 19.97 -18.99 -5.93
CA THR A 106 20.38 -20.23 -5.29
C THR A 106 21.65 -20.71 -5.97
N ILE A 107 22.70 -20.88 -5.17
CA ILE A 107 23.99 -21.38 -5.64
C ILE A 107 24.24 -22.76 -5.03
N GLU A 108 24.74 -23.67 -5.85
CA GLU A 108 25.14 -25.00 -5.40
C GLU A 108 26.65 -25.14 -5.51
N ASP A 109 27.30 -25.51 -4.43
CA ASP A 109 28.73 -25.73 -4.38
C ASP A 109 29.06 -26.98 -3.53
N ALA A 110 30.33 -27.16 -3.17
CA ALA A 110 30.76 -28.33 -2.42
C ALA A 110 30.08 -28.50 -1.05
N ASP A 111 29.62 -27.38 -0.49
CA ASP A 111 28.95 -27.37 0.81
C ASP A 111 27.43 -27.50 0.70
N GLY A 112 26.89 -27.59 -0.52
CA GLY A 112 25.46 -27.73 -0.78
C GLY A 112 24.84 -26.48 -1.35
N GLU A 113 23.51 -26.40 -1.29
CA GLU A 113 22.76 -25.25 -1.78
C GLU A 113 22.73 -24.13 -0.75
N HIS A 114 22.94 -22.90 -1.21
CA HIS A 114 22.73 -21.73 -0.37
C HIS A 114 22.29 -20.55 -1.22
N ARG A 115 21.71 -19.56 -0.56
CA ARG A 115 21.14 -18.36 -1.19
C ARG A 115 22.12 -17.21 -1.10
N VAL A 116 22.26 -16.50 -2.24
CA VAL A 116 23.14 -15.32 -2.33
C VAL A 116 22.32 -14.15 -2.85
N LEU A 117 22.44 -13.01 -2.23
CA LEU A 117 21.74 -11.81 -2.66
C LEU A 117 22.22 -11.40 -4.05
N ASN A 118 21.27 -11.26 -4.97
CA ASN A 118 21.54 -10.70 -6.30
C ASN A 118 21.34 -9.19 -6.21
N LYS A 119 22.46 -8.45 -6.11
CA LYS A 119 22.40 -7.01 -5.90
C LYS A 119 21.75 -6.26 -7.05
N LYS A 120 22.04 -6.66 -8.29
CA LYS A 120 21.51 -6.02 -9.48
C LYS A 120 19.98 -6.19 -9.55
N GLU A 121 19.51 -7.42 -9.41
CA GLU A 121 18.07 -7.71 -9.46
C GLU A 121 17.34 -7.09 -8.27
N THR A 122 17.95 -7.06 -7.12
CA THR A 122 17.38 -6.39 -5.94
C THR A 122 17.22 -4.90 -6.18
N MET A 123 18.23 -4.27 -6.77
CA MET A 123 18.17 -2.84 -7.08
C MET A 123 17.05 -2.54 -8.07
N LEU A 124 16.92 -3.35 -9.12
CA LEU A 124 15.84 -3.20 -10.10
C LEU A 124 14.48 -3.36 -9.44
N ALA A 125 14.34 -4.37 -8.61
CA ALA A 125 13.07 -4.63 -7.91
C ALA A 125 12.69 -3.45 -7.01
N GLN A 126 13.66 -2.93 -6.27
CA GLN A 126 13.39 -1.79 -5.37
C GLN A 126 13.09 -0.50 -6.14
N GLN A 127 13.68 -0.29 -7.31
CA GLN A 127 13.32 0.82 -8.16
C GLN A 127 11.86 0.73 -8.61
N LYS A 128 11.43 -0.45 -9.04
CA LYS A 128 10.03 -0.65 -9.42
C LYS A 128 9.10 -0.52 -8.23
N GLN A 129 9.52 -0.98 -7.07
CA GLN A 129 8.76 -0.84 -5.84
C GLN A 129 8.54 0.65 -5.50
N GLU A 130 9.56 1.48 -5.65
CA GLU A 130 9.41 2.93 -5.46
C GLU A 130 8.44 3.54 -6.47
N MET A 131 8.46 3.07 -7.71
CA MET A 131 7.49 3.51 -8.72
C MET A 131 6.07 3.19 -8.31
N ILE A 132 5.85 2.03 -7.74
CA ILE A 132 4.52 1.62 -7.24
C ILE A 132 4.08 2.54 -6.09
N LYS A 133 4.98 2.82 -5.16
CA LYS A 133 4.68 3.72 -4.03
C LYS A 133 4.30 5.11 -4.51
N GLU A 134 5.02 5.64 -5.47
CA GLU A 134 4.71 6.96 -6.05
C GLU A 134 3.39 6.93 -6.82
N ALA A 135 3.15 5.88 -7.58
CA ALA A 135 1.90 5.73 -8.31
C ALA A 135 0.70 5.68 -7.36
N PHE A 136 0.84 4.98 -6.24
CA PHE A 136 -0.23 4.91 -5.23
C PHE A 136 -0.49 6.29 -4.61
N LYS A 137 0.57 7.01 -4.30
CA LYS A 137 0.48 8.34 -3.71
C LYS A 137 -0.29 9.30 -4.60
N GLU A 138 -0.03 9.26 -5.90
CA GLU A 138 -0.75 10.08 -6.87
C GLU A 138 -2.17 9.61 -7.08
N TRP A 139 -2.36 8.30 -7.12
CA TRP A 139 -3.67 7.71 -7.42
C TRP A 139 -4.67 7.91 -6.30
N ILE A 140 -4.24 7.80 -5.04
CA ILE A 140 -5.16 7.68 -3.90
C ILE A 140 -6.06 8.91 -3.75
N PHE A 141 -5.57 10.09 -4.07
CA PHE A 141 -6.33 11.33 -3.97
C PHE A 141 -6.79 11.89 -5.32
N ARG A 142 -6.59 11.16 -6.40
CA ARG A 142 -7.00 11.60 -7.73
C ARG A 142 -8.52 11.65 -7.86
N ASP A 143 -9.20 10.68 -7.30
CA ASP A 143 -10.66 10.65 -7.27
C ASP A 143 -11.19 11.45 -6.09
N ILE A 144 -12.11 12.38 -6.36
CA ILE A 144 -12.63 13.28 -5.33
C ILE A 144 -13.38 12.53 -4.25
N ASP A 145 -14.23 11.57 -4.61
CA ASP A 145 -15.02 10.81 -3.65
C ASP A 145 -14.12 9.99 -2.72
N ARG A 146 -13.10 9.35 -3.31
CA ARG A 146 -12.13 8.58 -2.54
C ARG A 146 -11.32 9.47 -1.61
N ARG A 147 -10.88 10.63 -2.10
CA ARG A 147 -10.15 11.61 -1.32
C ARG A 147 -10.98 12.10 -0.12
N GLU A 148 -12.23 12.45 -0.36
CA GLU A 148 -13.11 12.93 0.71
C GLU A 148 -13.39 11.86 1.75
N ALA A 149 -13.63 10.63 1.30
CA ALA A 149 -13.87 9.50 2.20
C ALA A 149 -12.67 9.23 3.10
N LEU A 150 -11.46 9.26 2.54
CA LEU A 150 -10.23 9.03 3.29
C LEU A 150 -9.92 10.17 4.25
N CYS A 151 -10.14 11.41 3.83
CA CYS A 151 -9.95 12.57 4.72
C CYS A 151 -10.90 12.49 5.90
N LYS A 152 -12.15 12.16 5.66
CA LYS A 152 -13.14 12.01 6.72
C LYS A 152 -12.75 10.90 7.69
N LYS A 153 -12.34 9.76 7.17
CA LYS A 153 -11.91 8.64 7.99
C LYS A 153 -10.69 8.98 8.84
N TYR A 154 -9.71 9.64 8.24
CA TYR A 154 -8.51 10.05 8.96
C TYR A 154 -8.84 10.98 10.12
N ASN A 155 -9.67 11.99 9.87
CA ASN A 155 -10.05 12.95 10.90
C ASN A 155 -10.86 12.28 12.02
N GLU A 156 -11.75 11.37 11.68
CA GLU A 156 -12.51 10.62 12.69
C GLU A 156 -11.62 9.77 13.57
N LEU A 157 -10.61 9.10 12.99
CA LEU A 157 -9.74 8.19 13.73
C LEU A 157 -8.65 8.91 14.53
N PHE A 158 -8.08 9.97 14.00
CA PHE A 158 -6.85 10.53 14.57
C PHE A 158 -6.98 11.97 15.05
N ASN A 159 -7.90 12.75 14.49
CA ASN A 159 -8.00 14.17 14.80
C ASN A 159 -9.14 14.49 15.75
N SER A 160 -10.29 13.87 15.58
CA SER A 160 -11.49 14.18 16.36
C SER A 160 -11.45 13.70 17.81
N SER A 161 -10.51 12.82 18.14
CA SER A 161 -10.40 12.32 19.51
C SER A 161 -9.86 13.35 20.51
N ARG A 162 -9.13 14.35 20.04
CA ARG A 162 -8.52 15.36 20.89
C ARG A 162 -9.51 16.24 21.62
N PRO A 163 -10.58 16.75 20.97
CA PRO A 163 -11.55 17.57 21.67
C PRO A 163 -12.27 16.84 22.80
N ARG A 164 -12.45 15.53 22.66
CA ARG A 164 -13.14 14.74 23.70
C ARG A 164 -12.41 14.72 25.02
N GLU A 165 -11.10 14.72 24.99
CA GLU A 165 -10.29 14.73 26.20
C GLU A 165 -10.48 16.02 26.99
N TYR A 166 -10.60 17.14 26.29
CA TYR A 166 -10.86 18.42 26.92
C TYR A 166 -12.28 18.50 27.47
N ASP A 167 -13.23 18.00 26.75
CA ASP A 167 -14.63 17.98 27.18
C ASP A 167 -14.81 17.14 28.43
N GLY A 168 -14.10 16.04 28.52
CA GLY A 168 -14.15 15.16 29.67
C GLY A 168 -13.62 15.77 30.95
N SER A 169 -12.79 16.79 30.84
CA SER A 169 -12.20 17.44 31.99
C SER A 169 -13.14 18.48 32.65
N HIS A 170 -14.23 18.77 32.02
CA HIS A 170 -15.23 19.70 32.54
C HIS A 170 -16.35 18.97 33.24
#